data_78fde4c610a9d7034cff8b6d4452309a
#
_entry.id   78fde4c610a9d7034cff8b6d4452309a
#
_cell.length_a   1.000
_cell.length_b   1.000
_cell.length_c   1.000
_cell.angle_alpha   90.00
_cell.angle_beta   90.00
_cell.angle_gamma   90.00
#
_symmetry.space_group_name_H-M   'P 1'
#
loop_
_entity.id
_entity.type
_entity.pdbx_description
1 polymer ?
#
loop_
_entity_poly.entity_id
_entity_poly.type
_entity_poly.pdbx_seq_one_letter_code
_entity_poly.pdbx_strand_id
1 'polypeptide(L)'
;RVVALDKSLEMLKLARAKLQHLPTDKIELVQGDFTDLPFGEAQFDTVLLHQVLHFAQEPELVLQEAARVTRPGGRIAIVDFAAHSREELRTRHAHARLGFADGQLRQMLRDAGYTAKPPVALEGGELVVKIWIGERKGAPAGQSKTKESLA
;
A
#
# COMPACT_ATOMS: atom_id res chain seq x y z
N ARG A 1 -10.96 -8.27 10.04
CA ARG A 1 -10.65 -6.95 10.59
C ARG A 1 -9.84 -6.11 9.62
N VAL A 2 -10.21 -4.86 9.46
CA VAL A 2 -9.53 -3.89 8.60
C VAL A 2 -8.96 -2.77 9.48
N VAL A 3 -7.72 -2.37 9.21
CA VAL A 3 -7.12 -1.17 9.79
C VAL A 3 -6.96 -0.16 8.66
N ALA A 4 -7.58 1.00 8.80
CA ALA A 4 -7.48 2.09 7.84
C ALA A 4 -6.64 3.22 8.45
N LEU A 5 -5.61 3.65 7.72
CA LEU A 5 -4.68 4.68 8.17
C LEU A 5 -4.78 5.89 7.27
N ASP A 6 -4.81 7.06 7.89
CA ASP A 6 -4.69 8.35 7.19
C ASP A 6 -3.85 9.31 8.04
N LYS A 7 -3.13 10.20 7.40
CA LYS A 7 -2.39 11.27 8.06
C LYS A 7 -3.30 12.37 8.56
N SER A 8 -4.41 12.58 7.88
CA SER A 8 -5.37 13.66 8.14
C SER A 8 -6.42 13.26 9.17
N LEU A 9 -6.45 13.95 10.29
CA LEU A 9 -7.52 13.80 11.29
C LEU A 9 -8.91 14.13 10.73
N GLU A 10 -9.00 15.08 9.82
CA GLU A 10 -10.26 15.47 9.18
C GLU A 10 -10.80 14.33 8.32
N MET A 11 -9.93 13.69 7.53
CA MET A 11 -10.32 12.52 6.73
C MET A 11 -10.76 11.35 7.61
N LEU A 12 -10.09 11.13 8.74
CA LEU A 12 -10.49 10.10 9.70
C LEU A 12 -11.85 10.39 10.34
N LYS A 13 -12.16 11.66 10.63
CA LYS A 13 -13.49 12.06 11.13
C LYS A 13 -14.56 11.79 10.09
N LEU A 14 -14.33 12.12 8.82
CA LEU A 14 -15.24 11.82 7.72
C LEU A 14 -15.44 10.32 7.54
N ALA A 15 -14.37 9.56 7.59
CA ALA A 15 -14.42 8.10 7.50
C ALA A 15 -15.25 7.51 8.66
N ARG A 16 -15.04 7.97 9.88
CA ARG A 16 -15.80 7.52 11.06
C ARG A 16 -17.29 7.80 10.89
N ALA A 17 -17.65 8.99 10.41
CA ALA A 17 -19.04 9.34 10.16
C ALA A 17 -19.69 8.44 9.09
N LYS A 18 -18.97 8.12 8.02
CA LYS A 18 -19.44 7.23 6.95
C LYS A 18 -19.55 5.78 7.38
N LEU A 19 -18.69 5.34 8.29
CA LEU A 19 -18.56 3.94 8.69
C LEU A 19 -19.31 3.63 10.01
N GLN A 20 -20.02 4.61 10.57
CA GLN A 20 -20.71 4.45 11.87
C GLN A 20 -21.77 3.32 11.90
N HIS A 21 -22.24 2.89 10.72
CA HIS A 21 -23.18 1.79 10.59
C HIS A 21 -22.53 0.40 10.66
N LEU A 22 -21.20 0.34 10.64
CA LEU A 22 -20.45 -0.90 10.74
C LEU A 22 -20.04 -1.17 12.19
N PRO A 23 -19.96 -2.45 12.59
CA PRO A 23 -19.46 -2.82 13.91
C PRO A 23 -18.04 -2.29 14.14
N THR A 24 -17.79 -1.72 15.31
CA THR A 24 -16.51 -1.10 15.67
C THR A 24 -15.35 -2.09 15.76
N ASP A 25 -15.66 -3.37 15.94
CA ASP A 25 -14.66 -4.44 16.00
C ASP A 25 -14.12 -4.86 14.62
N LYS A 26 -14.78 -4.43 13.54
CA LYS A 26 -14.39 -4.78 12.18
C LYS A 26 -13.45 -3.77 11.53
N ILE A 27 -13.52 -2.51 11.90
CA ILE A 27 -12.71 -1.43 11.31
C ILE A 27 -12.11 -0.58 12.42
N GLU A 28 -10.81 -0.44 12.36
CA GLU A 28 -10.03 0.47 13.20
C GLU A 28 -9.49 1.61 12.34
N LEU A 29 -9.67 2.84 12.80
CA LEU A 29 -9.13 4.03 12.13
C LEU A 29 -7.92 4.52 12.92
N VAL A 30 -6.79 4.68 12.24
CA VAL A 30 -5.51 5.05 12.84
C VAL A 30 -4.96 6.28 12.12
N GLN A 31 -4.51 7.26 12.91
CA GLN A 31 -3.72 8.36 12.35
C GLN A 31 -2.26 7.94 12.26
N GLY A 32 -1.64 8.17 11.11
CA GLY A 32 -0.23 7.85 10.94
C GLY A 32 0.32 8.27 9.60
N ASP A 33 1.64 8.15 9.50
CA ASP A 33 2.38 8.40 8.27
C ASP A 33 2.67 7.06 7.58
N PHE A 34 2.43 6.99 6.27
CA PHE A 34 2.68 5.76 5.50
C PHE A 34 4.17 5.48 5.24
N THR A 35 5.05 6.42 5.57
CA THR A 35 6.52 6.19 5.60
C THR A 35 7.02 5.67 6.94
N ASP A 36 6.18 5.66 7.97
CA ASP A 36 6.51 5.20 9.31
C ASP A 36 5.24 4.64 9.97
N LEU A 37 4.87 3.43 9.58
CA LEU A 37 3.61 2.81 9.99
C LEU A 37 3.64 2.43 11.48
N PRO A 38 2.61 2.79 12.26
CA PRO A 38 2.55 2.50 13.70
C PRO A 38 2.11 1.05 13.97
N PHE A 39 2.69 0.10 13.25
CA PHE A 39 2.36 -1.33 13.33
C PHE A 39 3.63 -2.16 13.44
N GLY A 40 3.50 -3.33 14.04
CA GLY A 40 4.59 -4.31 14.13
C GLY A 40 4.87 -5.01 12.80
N GLU A 41 6.00 -5.73 12.77
CA GLU A 41 6.39 -6.51 11.60
C GLU A 41 5.43 -7.65 11.32
N ALA A 42 5.23 -7.97 10.05
CA ALA A 42 4.47 -9.14 9.60
C ALA A 42 3.06 -9.24 10.23
N GLN A 43 2.39 -8.10 10.41
CA GLN A 43 1.12 -8.04 11.11
C GLN A 43 -0.08 -8.26 10.20
N PHE A 44 0.04 -7.97 8.90
CA PHE A 44 -1.08 -7.98 7.96
C PHE A 44 -0.91 -8.99 6.85
N ASP A 45 -2.01 -9.59 6.44
CA ASP A 45 -2.10 -10.49 5.29
C ASP A 45 -2.06 -9.73 3.97
N THR A 46 -2.72 -8.57 3.94
CA THR A 46 -2.84 -7.74 2.75
C THR A 46 -2.71 -6.27 3.14
N VAL A 47 -1.93 -5.55 2.36
CA VAL A 47 -1.83 -4.08 2.43
C VAL A 47 -2.41 -3.50 1.14
N LEU A 48 -3.27 -2.50 1.27
CA LEU A 48 -3.85 -1.79 0.13
C LEU A 48 -3.43 -0.32 0.18
N LEU A 49 -2.82 0.16 -0.89
CA LEU A 49 -2.54 1.57 -1.14
C LEU A 49 -3.48 2.07 -2.23
N HIS A 50 -4.55 2.74 -1.83
CA HIS A 50 -5.58 3.19 -2.75
C HIS A 50 -5.44 4.69 -3.04
N GLN A 51 -4.89 5.02 -4.21
CA GLN A 51 -4.69 6.39 -4.70
C GLN A 51 -3.95 7.31 -3.71
N VAL A 52 -2.93 6.77 -3.06
CA VAL A 52 -2.12 7.52 -2.08
C VAL A 52 -0.64 7.59 -2.45
N LEU A 53 -0.14 6.62 -3.24
CA LEU A 53 1.30 6.53 -3.52
C LEU A 53 1.81 7.70 -4.36
N HIS A 54 0.98 8.27 -5.24
CA HIS A 54 1.34 9.44 -6.04
C HIS A 54 1.56 10.72 -5.22
N PHE A 55 1.09 10.77 -3.96
CA PHE A 55 1.38 11.86 -3.05
C PHE A 55 2.75 11.72 -2.34
N ALA A 56 3.34 10.53 -2.37
CA ALA A 56 4.59 10.27 -1.67
C ALA A 56 5.78 10.93 -2.37
N GLN A 57 6.58 11.68 -1.61
CA GLN A 57 7.86 12.21 -2.10
C GLN A 57 8.87 11.08 -2.34
N GLU A 58 8.86 10.09 -1.47
CA GLU A 58 9.74 8.92 -1.51
C GLU A 58 8.90 7.63 -1.46
N PRO A 59 8.27 7.24 -2.59
CA PRO A 59 7.39 6.07 -2.61
C PRO A 59 8.11 4.76 -2.27
N GLU A 60 9.42 4.70 -2.45
CA GLU A 60 10.23 3.55 -2.06
C GLU A 60 10.14 3.28 -0.55
N LEU A 61 10.14 4.33 0.28
CA LEU A 61 10.00 4.20 1.73
C LEU A 61 8.61 3.69 2.12
N VAL A 62 7.58 4.14 1.41
CA VAL A 62 6.21 3.66 1.62
C VAL A 62 6.12 2.16 1.36
N LEU A 63 6.73 1.69 0.27
CA LEU A 63 6.72 0.27 -0.08
C LEU A 63 7.57 -0.57 0.88
N GLN A 64 8.68 -0.04 1.39
CA GLN A 64 9.47 -0.71 2.40
C GLN A 64 8.69 -0.89 3.71
N GLU A 65 8.00 0.15 4.16
CA GLU A 65 7.13 0.07 5.34
C GLU A 65 5.95 -0.88 5.12
N ALA A 66 5.32 -0.84 3.95
CA ALA A 66 4.28 -1.78 3.59
C ALA A 66 4.79 -3.23 3.65
N ALA A 67 5.99 -3.49 3.13
CA ALA A 67 6.60 -4.82 3.17
C ALA A 67 6.91 -5.27 4.60
N ARG A 68 7.39 -4.36 5.44
CA ARG A 68 7.69 -4.65 6.84
C ARG A 68 6.46 -5.17 7.58
N VAL A 69 5.31 -4.55 7.37
CA VAL A 69 4.06 -4.92 8.05
C VAL A 69 3.29 -6.03 7.36
N THR A 70 3.62 -6.38 6.12
CA THR A 70 3.05 -7.51 5.40
C THR A 70 3.74 -8.79 5.84
N ARG A 71 3.01 -9.81 6.23
CA ARG A 71 3.61 -11.10 6.57
C ARG A 71 4.21 -11.80 5.34
N PRO A 72 5.19 -12.70 5.50
CA PRO A 72 5.68 -13.53 4.41
C PRO A 72 4.54 -14.30 3.74
N GLY A 73 4.49 -14.28 2.41
CA GLY A 73 3.38 -14.85 1.63
C GLY A 73 2.15 -13.94 1.53
N GLY A 74 2.13 -12.82 2.24
CA GLY A 74 1.08 -11.81 2.14
C GLY A 74 1.20 -10.98 0.86
N ARG A 75 0.26 -10.07 0.65
CA ARG A 75 0.12 -9.31 -0.60
C ARG A 75 0.08 -7.82 -0.37
N ILE A 76 0.50 -7.10 -1.40
CA ILE A 76 0.22 -5.67 -1.55
C ILE A 76 -0.60 -5.45 -2.82
N ALA A 77 -1.58 -4.57 -2.75
CA ALA A 77 -2.28 -4.04 -3.90
C ALA A 77 -2.11 -2.52 -3.94
N ILE A 78 -1.70 -2.01 -5.09
CA ILE A 78 -1.53 -0.57 -5.32
C ILE A 78 -2.50 -0.18 -6.42
N VAL A 79 -3.45 0.67 -6.09
CA VAL A 79 -4.38 1.27 -7.04
C VAL A 79 -3.98 2.71 -7.22
N ASP A 80 -3.48 3.07 -8.40
CA ASP A 80 -2.98 4.40 -8.68
C ASP A 80 -2.99 4.69 -10.19
N PHE A 81 -2.51 5.87 -10.58
CA PHE A 81 -2.50 6.29 -11.96
C PHE A 81 -1.32 5.72 -12.74
N ALA A 82 -1.58 5.30 -13.99
CA ALA A 82 -0.54 5.11 -14.97
C ALA A 82 0.18 6.44 -15.25
N ALA A 83 1.42 6.41 -15.72
CA ALA A 83 2.17 7.62 -16.04
C ALA A 83 1.38 8.51 -17.02
N HIS A 84 1.33 9.80 -16.72
CA HIS A 84 0.64 10.81 -17.51
C HIS A 84 1.39 12.14 -17.47
N SER A 85 0.93 13.15 -18.23
CA SER A 85 1.60 14.44 -18.37
C SER A 85 0.75 15.63 -17.87
N ARG A 86 -0.27 15.37 -17.04
CA ARG A 86 -1.17 16.42 -16.54
C ARG A 86 -0.53 17.18 -15.38
N GLU A 87 0.34 18.15 -15.72
CA GLU A 87 1.10 18.95 -14.76
C GLU A 87 0.25 19.73 -13.76
N GLU A 88 -0.98 20.11 -14.15
CA GLU A 88 -1.91 20.79 -13.25
C GLU A 88 -2.23 20.02 -11.97
N LEU A 89 -2.06 18.70 -11.97
CA LEU A 89 -2.30 17.89 -10.79
C LEU A 89 -1.23 18.08 -9.72
N ARG A 90 -0.01 18.47 -10.10
CA ARG A 90 1.04 18.81 -9.12
C ARG A 90 0.70 20.07 -8.34
N THR A 91 0.15 21.06 -9.02
CA THR A 91 -0.12 22.37 -8.42
C THR A 91 -1.47 22.43 -7.73
N ARG A 92 -2.51 21.81 -8.31
CA ARG A 92 -3.88 21.89 -7.81
C ARG A 92 -4.22 20.79 -6.79
N HIS A 93 -3.60 19.64 -6.90
CA HIS A 93 -3.95 18.44 -6.12
C HIS A 93 -2.78 17.84 -5.35
N ALA A 94 -1.67 18.56 -5.25
CA ALA A 94 -0.48 18.17 -4.48
C ALA A 94 0.08 16.79 -4.86
N HIS A 95 -0.07 16.38 -6.13
CA HIS A 95 0.55 15.15 -6.63
C HIS A 95 2.05 15.31 -6.69
N ALA A 96 2.80 14.54 -5.92
CA ALA A 96 4.26 14.49 -5.99
C ALA A 96 4.74 13.84 -7.28
N ARG A 97 3.94 12.92 -7.83
CA ARG A 97 4.23 12.20 -9.07
C ARG A 97 3.03 12.17 -9.99
N LEU A 98 3.30 12.23 -11.30
CA LEU A 98 2.28 12.14 -12.36
C LEU A 98 2.11 10.67 -12.80
N GLY A 99 1.64 9.83 -11.87
CA GLY A 99 1.45 8.42 -12.10
C GLY A 99 2.75 7.60 -12.11
N PHE A 100 2.63 6.34 -12.46
CA PHE A 100 3.72 5.37 -12.43
C PHE A 100 3.77 4.56 -13.73
N ALA A 101 4.99 4.38 -14.26
CA ALA A 101 5.22 3.40 -15.31
C ALA A 101 5.30 1.99 -14.72
N ASP A 102 4.83 0.99 -15.46
CA ASP A 102 4.80 -0.41 -15.00
C ASP A 102 6.18 -0.93 -14.60
N GLY A 103 7.20 -0.65 -15.41
CA GLY A 103 8.57 -1.08 -15.13
C GLY A 103 9.15 -0.44 -13.87
N GLN A 104 8.86 0.83 -13.66
CA GLN A 104 9.28 1.57 -12.46
C GLN A 104 8.65 0.97 -11.20
N LEU A 105 7.34 0.76 -11.22
CA LEU A 105 6.64 0.23 -10.06
C LEU A 105 7.00 -1.23 -9.77
N ARG A 106 7.20 -2.02 -10.82
CA ARG A 106 7.71 -3.39 -10.67
C ARG A 106 9.06 -3.42 -9.97
N GLN A 107 9.97 -2.53 -10.35
CA GLN A 107 11.30 -2.45 -9.73
C GLN A 107 11.18 -2.01 -8.26
N MET A 108 10.36 -1.02 -7.95
CA MET A 108 10.13 -0.58 -6.58
C MET A 108 9.56 -1.69 -5.70
N LEU A 109 8.60 -2.46 -6.22
CA LEU A 109 8.03 -3.62 -5.52
C LEU A 109 9.11 -4.69 -5.26
N ARG A 110 9.92 -4.98 -6.26
CA ARG A 110 11.01 -5.96 -6.15
C ARG A 110 12.03 -5.52 -5.10
N ASP A 111 12.43 -4.26 -5.11
CA ASP A 111 13.39 -3.70 -4.16
C ASP A 111 12.85 -3.73 -2.71
N ALA A 112 11.54 -3.61 -2.55
CA ALA A 112 10.89 -3.70 -1.25
C ALA A 112 10.70 -5.15 -0.74
N GLY A 113 10.94 -6.16 -1.57
CA GLY A 113 10.82 -7.58 -1.21
C GLY A 113 9.56 -8.27 -1.70
N TYR A 114 8.86 -7.68 -2.67
CA TYR A 114 7.71 -8.30 -3.32
C TYR A 114 8.08 -8.89 -4.68
N THR A 115 7.35 -9.93 -5.08
CA THR A 115 7.31 -10.39 -6.47
C THR A 115 6.11 -9.77 -7.14
N ALA A 116 6.36 -8.92 -8.14
CA ALA A 116 5.30 -8.20 -8.85
C ALA A 116 4.59 -9.13 -9.84
N LYS A 117 3.26 -9.04 -9.86
CA LYS A 117 2.41 -9.69 -10.86
C LYS A 117 2.14 -8.70 -12.02
N PRO A 118 1.69 -9.18 -13.20
CA PRO A 118 1.29 -8.30 -14.28
C PRO A 118 0.20 -7.32 -13.82
N PRO A 119 0.31 -6.01 -14.09
CA PRO A 119 -0.69 -5.04 -13.70
C PRO A 119 -1.97 -5.15 -14.53
N VAL A 120 -3.07 -4.68 -13.96
CA VAL A 120 -4.38 -4.60 -14.62
C VAL A 120 -4.75 -3.14 -14.80
N ALA A 121 -5.09 -2.74 -16.03
CA ALA A 121 -5.60 -1.41 -16.32
C ALA A 121 -7.12 -1.37 -16.15
N LEU A 122 -7.62 -0.30 -15.51
CA LEU A 122 -9.03 0.00 -15.41
C LEU A 122 -9.37 1.12 -16.40
N GLU A 123 -10.25 0.84 -17.33
CA GLU A 123 -10.67 1.82 -18.35
C GLU A 123 -11.84 2.67 -17.83
N GLY A 124 -11.99 3.88 -18.37
CA GLY A 124 -13.18 4.70 -18.15
C GLY A 124 -12.99 6.10 -17.58
N GLY A 125 -11.82 6.72 -17.71
CA GLY A 125 -11.59 8.10 -17.28
C GLY A 125 -10.52 8.80 -18.11
N GLU A 126 -10.30 10.10 -17.84
CA GLU A 126 -9.23 10.87 -18.47
C GLU A 126 -7.85 10.34 -18.10
N LEU A 127 -7.71 9.82 -16.88
CA LEU A 127 -6.50 9.17 -16.39
C LEU A 127 -6.73 7.67 -16.32
N VAL A 128 -5.72 6.91 -16.76
CA VAL A 128 -5.76 5.44 -16.64
C VAL A 128 -5.39 5.07 -15.21
N VAL A 129 -6.29 4.37 -14.53
CA VAL A 129 -6.04 3.78 -13.23
C VAL A 129 -5.57 2.35 -13.44
N LYS A 130 -4.53 1.96 -12.72
CA LYS A 130 -4.00 0.60 -12.76
C LYS A 130 -3.98 -0.02 -11.36
N ILE A 131 -4.01 -1.34 -11.34
CA ILE A 131 -3.81 -2.14 -10.13
C ILE A 131 -2.52 -2.92 -10.32
N TRP A 132 -1.56 -2.68 -9.45
CA TRP A 132 -0.34 -3.48 -9.34
C TRP A 132 -0.41 -4.34 -8.09
N ILE A 133 -0.13 -5.61 -8.24
CA ILE A 133 -0.14 -6.58 -7.15
C ILE A 133 1.24 -7.15 -6.98
N GLY A 134 1.70 -7.22 -5.73
CA GLY A 134 2.91 -7.90 -5.34
C GLY A 134 2.63 -8.93 -4.25
N GLU A 135 3.38 -10.00 -4.26
CA GLU A 135 3.37 -11.02 -3.22
C GLU A 135 4.68 -10.96 -2.45
N ARG A 136 4.61 -10.83 -1.13
CA ARG A 136 5.83 -10.80 -0.32
C ARG A 136 6.48 -12.17 -0.32
N LYS A 137 7.77 -12.22 -0.61
CA LYS A 137 8.55 -13.45 -0.61
C LYS A 137 8.41 -14.16 0.74
N GLY A 138 8.22 -15.48 0.69
CA GLY A 138 8.15 -16.29 1.88
C GLY A 138 9.47 -16.34 2.63
N ALA A 139 9.43 -16.78 3.90
CA ALA A 139 10.65 -17.00 4.66
C ALA A 139 11.53 -18.06 3.98
N PRO A 140 12.89 -17.92 4.01
CA PRO A 140 13.79 -18.96 3.49
C PRO A 140 13.52 -20.32 4.14
N ALA A 141 13.59 -21.39 3.35
CA ALA A 141 13.24 -22.74 3.75
C ALA A 141 14.02 -23.30 4.99
N GLY A 142 15.12 -22.64 5.38
CA GLY A 142 15.91 -23.01 6.57
C GLY A 142 15.39 -22.47 7.92
N GLN A 143 14.45 -21.54 7.90
CA GLN A 143 13.96 -20.91 9.16
C GLN A 143 12.78 -21.65 9.80
N SER A 144 12.11 -22.55 9.09
CA SER A 144 10.99 -23.32 9.63
C SER A 144 11.43 -24.46 10.55
N LYS A 145 12.69 -24.89 10.47
CA LYS A 145 13.22 -26.02 11.28
C LYS A 145 13.68 -25.63 12.68
N THR A 146 13.89 -24.34 12.93
CA THR A 146 14.43 -23.89 14.24
C THR A 146 13.33 -23.71 15.30
N LYS A 147 12.06 -23.66 14.90
CA LYS A 147 10.94 -23.55 15.85
C LYS A 147 10.47 -24.92 16.41
N GLU A 148 10.72 -26.00 15.70
CA GLU A 148 10.34 -27.34 16.18
C GLU A 148 11.33 -27.96 17.16
N SER A 149 12.56 -27.42 17.23
CA SER A 149 13.57 -27.94 18.14
C SER A 149 13.57 -27.29 19.52
N LEU A 150 12.71 -26.30 19.76
CA LEU A 150 12.58 -25.58 21.03
C LEU A 150 11.25 -25.84 21.76
N ALA A 151 10.47 -26.72 21.20
CA ALA A 151 9.25 -27.21 21.83
C ALA A 151 9.51 -28.59 22.44
#